data_79ca79382e3683c25a5cfca69fa9f4ff
#
_entry.id   79ca79382e3683c25a5cfca69fa9f4ff
#
_cell.length_a   1.000
_cell.length_b   1.000
_cell.length_c   1.000
_cell.angle_alpha   90.00
_cell.angle_beta   90.00
_cell.angle_gamma   90.00
#
_symmetry.space_group_name_H-M   'P 1'
#
loop_
_entity.id
_entity.type
_entity.pdbx_description
1 polymer ?
#
loop_
_entity_poly.entity_id
_entity_poly.type
_entity_poly.pdbx_seq_one_letter_code
_entity_poly.pdbx_strand_id
1 'polypeptide(L)'
;MAIKSLTWMVRVFEPPVYCYHEIVHNKVIVDRFRNLGVIFVDDISEVPKGAPVMLSAHGSAPELVAKAHAVSGITVNAVCPLVTKVHHEVKVRSQRGYSIIYVGHKEHDEAIGTIAIAPESVTLIENEDQLVQIPDNPEPVAMINQTTLSLDEWAGIRELAERKFPNLWMASRSDLCFATTNRQLAIREITTLADTVVVIGSANSSNTVALEKTARRYGARKVYRINHPSELPSDINGIVGITAGASAPEDLVQAVVNRLNPKAGVQEICVTDEDEYFPPPPELRELLRAISALVALTFLTPIGSDSPLDDDRSTSASDTLNDLRTASTIL
;
A
#
# COMPACT_ATOMS: atom_id res chain seq x y z
N MET A 1 -1.08 -4.22 7.22
CA MET A 1 -0.78 -5.64 7.01
C MET A 1 0.68 -5.86 6.57
N ALA A 2 1.14 -5.45 5.38
CA ALA A 2 2.45 -5.81 4.81
C ALA A 2 3.66 -5.47 5.71
N ILE A 3 3.73 -4.25 6.28
CA ILE A 3 4.82 -3.85 7.20
C ILE A 3 4.89 -4.81 8.41
N LYS A 4 3.76 -5.10 9.06
CA LYS A 4 3.71 -6.06 10.17
C LYS A 4 4.16 -7.45 9.76
N SER A 5 3.74 -7.90 8.56
CA SER A 5 4.13 -9.22 8.06
C SER A 5 5.63 -9.34 7.85
N LEU A 6 6.28 -8.32 7.26
CA LEU A 6 7.72 -8.29 7.10
C LEU A 6 8.44 -8.20 8.46
N THR A 7 7.85 -7.46 9.41
CA THR A 7 8.37 -7.40 10.79
C THR A 7 8.37 -8.79 11.44
N TRP A 8 7.30 -9.57 11.28
CA TRP A 8 7.24 -10.95 11.76
C TRP A 8 8.27 -11.85 11.07
N MET A 9 8.48 -11.68 9.76
CA MET A 9 9.53 -12.45 9.07
C MET A 9 10.93 -12.19 9.64
N VAL A 10 11.26 -10.92 9.89
CA VAL A 10 12.56 -10.55 10.50
C VAL A 10 12.70 -11.06 11.95
N ARG A 11 11.58 -11.24 12.67
CA ARG A 11 11.61 -11.84 14.02
C ARG A 11 11.81 -13.35 14.01
N VAL A 12 11.30 -14.03 12.99
CA VAL A 12 11.28 -15.50 12.90
C VAL A 12 12.52 -16.04 12.21
N PHE A 13 13.03 -15.34 11.22
CA PHE A 13 14.18 -15.77 10.43
C PHE A 13 15.41 -14.93 10.75
N GLU A 14 16.55 -15.60 10.86
CA GLU A 14 17.83 -14.89 10.88
C GLU A 14 18.04 -14.15 9.54
N PRO A 15 18.55 -12.91 9.58
CA PRO A 15 18.90 -12.19 8.36
C PRO A 15 19.91 -12.94 7.49
N PRO A 16 19.83 -12.84 6.16
CA PRO A 16 18.95 -11.94 5.43
C PRO A 16 17.55 -12.54 5.16
N VAL A 17 16.52 -11.68 5.28
CA VAL A 17 15.18 -11.92 4.73
C VAL A 17 15.09 -11.17 3.42
N TYR A 18 14.57 -11.78 2.37
CA TYR A 18 14.44 -11.16 1.06
C TYR A 18 13.04 -10.58 0.85
N CYS A 19 12.95 -9.42 0.21
CA CYS A 19 11.69 -8.82 -0.19
C CYS A 19 11.75 -8.45 -1.67
N TYR A 20 10.81 -8.96 -2.45
CA TYR A 20 10.68 -8.60 -3.85
C TYR A 20 10.01 -7.24 -3.97
N HIS A 21 10.72 -6.30 -4.57
CA HIS A 21 10.43 -4.87 -4.61
C HIS A 21 10.27 -4.25 -3.21
N GLU A 22 10.03 -2.96 -3.13
CA GLU A 22 9.73 -2.29 -1.87
C GLU A 22 8.44 -2.84 -1.27
N ILE A 23 8.46 -3.22 0.01
CA ILE A 23 7.28 -3.78 0.68
C ILE A 23 6.07 -2.82 0.63
N VAL A 24 6.35 -1.54 0.71
CA VAL A 24 5.47 -0.39 0.47
C VAL A 24 6.33 0.75 -0.08
N HIS A 25 5.76 1.62 -0.88
CA HIS A 25 6.46 2.80 -1.42
C HIS A 25 6.66 3.86 -0.34
N ASN A 26 7.60 3.59 0.57
CA ASN A 26 8.00 4.51 1.63
C ASN A 26 9.47 4.32 1.97
N LYS A 27 10.30 5.29 1.59
CA LYS A 27 11.75 5.24 1.79
C LYS A 27 12.15 5.02 3.26
N VAL A 28 11.47 5.66 4.20
CA VAL A 28 11.79 5.53 5.63
C VAL A 28 11.56 4.10 6.12
N ILE A 29 10.46 3.48 5.69
CA ILE A 29 10.14 2.09 6.03
C ILE A 29 11.14 1.13 5.37
N VAL A 30 11.46 1.33 4.10
CA VAL A 30 12.44 0.50 3.38
C VAL A 30 13.80 0.57 4.05
N ASP A 31 14.28 1.77 4.40
CA ASP A 31 15.57 1.95 5.07
C ASP A 31 15.57 1.33 6.49
N ARG A 32 14.46 1.39 7.23
CA ARG A 32 14.31 0.69 8.52
C ARG A 32 14.49 -0.82 8.37
N PHE A 33 13.86 -1.43 7.37
CA PHE A 33 13.99 -2.87 7.12
C PHE A 33 15.38 -3.26 6.59
N ARG A 34 16.01 -2.44 5.77
CA ARG A 34 17.42 -2.65 5.37
C ARG A 34 18.35 -2.73 6.59
N ASN A 35 18.16 -1.83 7.55
CA ASN A 35 18.91 -1.82 8.79
C ASN A 35 18.65 -3.06 9.69
N LEU A 36 17.53 -3.74 9.48
CA LEU A 36 17.18 -5.01 10.14
C LEU A 36 17.64 -6.24 9.34
N GLY A 37 18.40 -6.05 8.25
CA GLY A 37 18.93 -7.14 7.44
C GLY A 37 18.00 -7.65 6.34
N VAL A 38 16.98 -6.87 5.96
CA VAL A 38 16.16 -7.18 4.78
C VAL A 38 16.89 -6.75 3.52
N ILE A 39 16.98 -7.64 2.54
CA ILE A 39 17.50 -7.38 1.20
C ILE A 39 16.32 -7.25 0.25
N PHE A 40 16.18 -6.05 -0.31
CA PHE A 40 15.19 -5.79 -1.36
C PHE A 40 15.81 -6.13 -2.71
N VAL A 41 15.12 -6.93 -3.52
CA VAL A 41 15.55 -7.40 -4.83
C VAL A 41 14.55 -6.98 -5.90
N ASP A 42 15.04 -6.68 -7.09
CA ASP A 42 14.20 -6.35 -8.25
C ASP A 42 13.98 -7.58 -9.15
N ASP A 43 14.80 -8.61 -9.01
CA ASP A 43 14.62 -9.90 -9.67
C ASP A 43 14.63 -11.04 -8.64
N ILE A 44 13.64 -11.92 -8.70
CA ILE A 44 13.53 -13.07 -7.81
C ILE A 44 14.69 -14.07 -7.96
N SER A 45 15.41 -14.03 -9.09
CA SER A 45 16.60 -14.83 -9.30
C SER A 45 17.79 -14.44 -8.42
N GLU A 46 17.77 -13.25 -7.83
CA GLU A 46 18.78 -12.80 -6.87
C GLU A 46 18.62 -13.45 -5.49
N VAL A 47 17.49 -14.11 -5.25
CA VAL A 47 17.20 -14.77 -3.98
C VAL A 47 17.93 -16.11 -3.92
N PRO A 48 18.77 -16.36 -2.91
CA PRO A 48 19.41 -17.66 -2.72
C PRO A 48 18.36 -18.76 -2.49
N LYS A 49 18.64 -19.95 -3.03
CA LYS A 49 17.76 -21.10 -2.86
C LYS A 49 17.53 -21.42 -1.38
N GLY A 50 16.28 -21.52 -0.99
CA GLY A 50 15.87 -21.83 0.38
C GLY A 50 15.75 -20.63 1.31
N ALA A 51 16.11 -19.43 0.87
CA ALA A 51 15.95 -18.22 1.69
C ALA A 51 14.48 -17.83 1.87
N PRO A 52 14.11 -17.17 2.99
CA PRO A 52 12.77 -16.63 3.17
C PRO A 52 12.52 -15.43 2.27
N VAL A 53 11.37 -15.40 1.60
CA VAL A 53 10.98 -14.34 0.66
C VAL A 53 9.63 -13.76 1.01
N MET A 54 9.52 -12.43 0.96
CA MET A 54 8.26 -11.72 0.97
C MET A 54 7.99 -11.06 -0.38
N LEU A 55 6.77 -11.21 -0.88
CA LEU A 55 6.26 -10.44 -2.02
C LEU A 55 5.54 -9.20 -1.51
N SER A 56 5.69 -8.08 -2.22
CA SER A 56 5.22 -6.76 -1.80
C SER A 56 3.69 -6.64 -1.75
N ALA A 57 3.21 -5.55 -1.16
CA ALA A 57 1.78 -5.24 -1.03
C ALA A 57 1.09 -4.93 -2.37
N HIS A 58 1.85 -4.59 -3.40
CA HIS A 58 1.33 -4.08 -4.67
C HIS A 58 0.80 -5.18 -5.61
N GLY A 59 1.04 -6.45 -5.26
CA GLY A 59 0.71 -7.59 -6.10
C GLY A 59 1.82 -7.91 -7.11
N SER A 60 1.87 -9.16 -7.53
CA SER A 60 2.90 -9.66 -8.45
C SER A 60 2.27 -10.52 -9.53
N ALA A 61 2.94 -10.58 -10.69
CA ALA A 61 2.56 -11.46 -11.78
C ALA A 61 2.50 -12.94 -11.31
N PRO A 62 1.55 -13.75 -11.79
CA PRO A 62 1.43 -15.15 -11.38
C PRO A 62 2.70 -15.98 -11.59
N GLU A 63 3.42 -15.74 -12.67
CA GLU A 63 4.68 -16.40 -13.00
C GLU A 63 5.78 -16.06 -12.00
N LEU A 64 5.80 -14.82 -11.51
CA LEU A 64 6.75 -14.38 -10.49
C LEU A 64 6.45 -15.05 -9.15
N VAL A 65 5.18 -15.11 -8.77
CA VAL A 65 4.74 -15.83 -7.55
C VAL A 65 5.18 -17.30 -7.61
N ALA A 66 4.97 -17.97 -8.75
CA ALA A 66 5.39 -19.35 -8.96
C ALA A 66 6.92 -19.50 -8.88
N LYS A 67 7.69 -18.58 -9.48
CA LYS A 67 9.16 -18.57 -9.36
C LYS A 67 9.62 -18.36 -7.92
N ALA A 68 9.00 -17.45 -7.17
CA ALA A 68 9.32 -17.23 -5.76
C ALA A 68 9.14 -18.52 -4.94
N HIS A 69 8.02 -19.22 -5.10
CA HIS A 69 7.79 -20.52 -4.46
C HIS A 69 8.79 -21.60 -4.85
N ALA A 70 9.32 -21.56 -6.08
CA ALA A 70 10.30 -22.54 -6.57
C ALA A 70 11.71 -22.34 -6.00
N VAL A 71 12.08 -21.11 -5.65
CA VAL A 71 13.43 -20.79 -5.16
C VAL A 71 13.50 -20.67 -3.64
N SER A 72 12.47 -20.20 -2.98
CA SER A 72 12.45 -19.90 -1.55
C SER A 72 12.16 -21.12 -0.68
N GLY A 73 12.64 -21.10 0.58
CA GLY A 73 12.22 -22.05 1.63
C GLY A 73 10.82 -21.76 2.14
N ILE A 74 10.46 -20.48 2.19
CA ILE A 74 9.12 -19.98 2.47
C ILE A 74 8.87 -18.70 1.66
N THR A 75 7.72 -18.62 1.01
CA THR A 75 7.23 -17.40 0.36
C THR A 75 6.01 -16.89 1.12
N VAL A 76 6.06 -15.64 1.57
CA VAL A 76 4.91 -14.94 2.15
C VAL A 76 4.42 -13.88 1.15
N ASN A 77 3.20 -14.02 0.68
CA ASN A 77 2.60 -13.06 -0.25
C ASN A 77 1.82 -11.98 0.52
N ALA A 78 2.43 -10.80 0.67
CA ALA A 78 1.84 -9.68 1.40
C ALA A 78 0.93 -8.79 0.55
N VAL A 79 0.45 -9.29 -0.59
CA VAL A 79 -0.47 -8.53 -1.46
C VAL A 79 -1.67 -8.02 -0.67
N CYS A 80 -2.00 -6.75 -0.88
CA CYS A 80 -3.17 -6.13 -0.24
C CYS A 80 -4.47 -6.84 -0.70
N PRO A 81 -5.41 -7.15 0.21
CA PRO A 81 -6.69 -7.75 -0.16
C PRO A 81 -7.48 -6.96 -1.21
N LEU A 82 -7.33 -5.63 -1.25
CA LEU A 82 -7.95 -4.81 -2.29
C LEU A 82 -7.31 -5.03 -3.67
N VAL A 83 -5.99 -5.19 -3.73
CA VAL A 83 -5.29 -5.58 -4.97
C VAL A 83 -5.66 -7.00 -5.38
N THR A 84 -5.79 -7.92 -4.42
CA THR A 84 -6.28 -9.28 -4.69
C THR A 84 -7.68 -9.26 -5.31
N LYS A 85 -8.58 -8.38 -4.84
CA LYS A 85 -9.89 -8.16 -5.44
C LYS A 85 -9.77 -7.71 -6.90
N VAL A 86 -8.92 -6.72 -7.18
CA VAL A 86 -8.65 -6.22 -8.54
C VAL A 86 -8.15 -7.35 -9.44
N HIS A 87 -7.16 -8.13 -9.02
CA HIS A 87 -6.66 -9.31 -9.74
C HIS A 87 -7.76 -10.33 -10.02
N HIS A 88 -8.63 -10.59 -9.03
CA HIS A 88 -9.76 -11.51 -9.20
C HIS A 88 -10.75 -11.01 -10.26
N GLU A 89 -11.10 -9.72 -10.24
CA GLU A 89 -12.01 -9.15 -11.24
C GLU A 89 -11.41 -9.19 -12.65
N VAL A 90 -10.13 -8.88 -12.82
CA VAL A 90 -9.45 -9.02 -14.10
C VAL A 90 -9.53 -10.45 -14.60
N LYS A 91 -9.20 -11.43 -13.75
CA LYS A 91 -9.27 -12.85 -14.10
C LYS A 91 -10.69 -13.28 -14.50
N VAL A 92 -11.69 -12.91 -13.72
CA VAL A 92 -13.09 -13.32 -13.99
C VAL A 92 -13.62 -12.63 -15.26
N ARG A 93 -13.30 -11.35 -15.48
CA ARG A 93 -13.77 -10.64 -16.69
C ARG A 93 -13.10 -11.15 -17.94
N SER A 94 -11.77 -11.38 -17.94
CA SER A 94 -11.08 -11.95 -19.08
C SER A 94 -11.62 -13.33 -19.47
N GLN A 95 -11.90 -14.20 -18.49
CA GLN A 95 -12.50 -15.52 -18.72
C GLN A 95 -13.93 -15.46 -19.29
N ARG A 96 -14.62 -14.34 -19.09
CA ARG A 96 -15.96 -14.08 -19.66
C ARG A 96 -15.91 -13.33 -20.99
N GLY A 97 -14.74 -13.15 -21.58
CA GLY A 97 -14.57 -12.51 -22.88
C GLY A 97 -14.71 -10.98 -22.86
N TYR A 98 -14.49 -10.32 -21.71
CA TYR A 98 -14.47 -8.86 -21.65
C TYR A 98 -13.15 -8.32 -22.16
N SER A 99 -13.20 -7.22 -22.94
CA SER A 99 -12.09 -6.29 -23.09
C SER A 99 -11.99 -5.45 -21.82
N ILE A 100 -10.83 -5.42 -21.18
CA ILE A 100 -10.66 -4.77 -19.88
C ILE A 100 -9.85 -3.50 -20.06
N ILE A 101 -10.42 -2.36 -19.68
CA ILE A 101 -9.72 -1.09 -19.56
C ILE A 101 -9.22 -0.99 -18.12
N TYR A 102 -7.91 -1.01 -17.95
CA TYR A 102 -7.29 -0.80 -16.65
C TYR A 102 -6.77 0.64 -16.53
N VAL A 103 -7.30 1.40 -15.58
CA VAL A 103 -6.89 2.78 -15.33
C VAL A 103 -5.81 2.79 -14.25
N GLY A 104 -4.60 3.22 -14.57
CA GLY A 104 -3.48 3.20 -13.63
C GLY A 104 -2.21 3.78 -14.23
N HIS A 105 -1.15 3.84 -13.44
CA HIS A 105 0.16 4.34 -13.87
C HIS A 105 1.00 3.20 -14.43
N LYS A 106 1.51 3.35 -15.65
CA LYS A 106 2.20 2.30 -16.41
C LYS A 106 3.38 1.64 -15.69
N GLU A 107 4.15 2.41 -14.96
CA GLU A 107 5.37 1.94 -14.27
C GLU A 107 5.10 1.49 -12.82
N HIS A 108 3.85 1.51 -12.38
CA HIS A 108 3.51 1.13 -11.01
C HIS A 108 3.40 -0.40 -10.87
N ASP A 109 4.00 -0.96 -9.81
CA ASP A 109 4.01 -2.41 -9.54
C ASP A 109 2.61 -3.04 -9.58
N GLU A 110 1.59 -2.35 -9.02
CA GLU A 110 0.20 -2.81 -9.05
C GLU A 110 -0.33 -2.94 -10.48
N ALA A 111 0.01 -1.99 -11.37
CA ALA A 111 -0.42 -2.05 -12.76
C ALA A 111 0.27 -3.20 -13.49
N ILE A 112 1.57 -3.35 -13.30
CA ILE A 112 2.36 -4.45 -13.90
C ILE A 112 1.80 -5.80 -13.44
N GLY A 113 1.59 -6.00 -12.14
CA GLY A 113 1.03 -7.22 -11.58
C GLY A 113 -0.39 -7.52 -12.08
N THR A 114 -1.25 -6.50 -12.16
CA THR A 114 -2.63 -6.64 -12.61
C THR A 114 -2.74 -6.98 -14.08
N ILE A 115 -1.98 -6.31 -14.96
CA ILE A 115 -1.96 -6.59 -16.40
C ILE A 115 -1.49 -8.02 -16.66
N ALA A 116 -0.51 -8.49 -15.90
CA ALA A 116 0.03 -9.84 -16.06
C ALA A 116 -0.98 -10.97 -15.76
N ILE A 117 -2.12 -10.67 -15.11
CA ILE A 117 -3.19 -11.65 -14.89
C ILE A 117 -3.86 -12.09 -16.20
N ALA A 118 -4.03 -11.16 -17.16
CA ALA A 118 -4.66 -11.43 -18.45
C ALA A 118 -4.18 -10.41 -19.51
N PRO A 119 -2.91 -10.46 -19.93
CA PRO A 119 -2.28 -9.42 -20.73
C PRO A 119 -2.98 -9.19 -22.08
N GLU A 120 -3.54 -10.25 -22.69
CA GLU A 120 -4.25 -10.15 -23.97
C GLU A 120 -5.62 -9.46 -23.86
N SER A 121 -6.18 -9.37 -22.66
CA SER A 121 -7.52 -8.80 -22.42
C SER A 121 -7.46 -7.40 -21.82
N VAL A 122 -6.30 -6.95 -21.33
CA VAL A 122 -6.17 -5.71 -20.55
C VAL A 122 -5.48 -4.63 -21.38
N THR A 123 -6.14 -3.50 -21.52
CA THR A 123 -5.57 -2.26 -22.07
C THR A 123 -5.37 -1.25 -20.96
N LEU A 124 -4.12 -0.85 -20.70
CA LEU A 124 -3.79 0.19 -19.73
C LEU A 124 -4.05 1.58 -20.32
N ILE A 125 -4.66 2.43 -19.52
CA ILE A 125 -4.75 3.87 -19.77
C ILE A 125 -4.39 4.66 -18.51
N GLU A 126 -3.82 5.84 -18.70
CA GLU A 126 -3.40 6.73 -17.62
C GLU A 126 -4.24 8.01 -17.55
N ASN A 127 -4.98 8.33 -18.63
CA ASN A 127 -5.73 9.58 -18.76
C ASN A 127 -6.91 9.47 -19.75
N GLU A 128 -7.71 10.54 -19.79
CA GLU A 128 -8.90 10.66 -20.65
C GLU A 128 -8.54 10.61 -22.15
N ASP A 129 -7.42 11.20 -22.57
CA ASP A 129 -7.01 11.24 -23.97
C ASP A 129 -6.73 9.81 -24.51
N GLN A 130 -6.12 8.95 -23.70
CA GLN A 130 -5.90 7.55 -24.06
C GLN A 130 -7.23 6.77 -24.10
N LEU A 131 -8.19 7.09 -23.23
CA LEU A 131 -9.52 6.47 -23.27
C LEU A 131 -10.27 6.82 -24.58
N VAL A 132 -10.17 8.05 -25.06
CA VAL A 132 -10.75 8.46 -26.35
C VAL A 132 -10.21 7.65 -27.51
N GLN A 133 -8.93 7.27 -27.46
CA GLN A 133 -8.27 6.52 -28.53
C GLN A 133 -8.65 5.02 -28.56
N ILE A 134 -9.26 4.49 -27.50
CA ILE A 134 -9.73 3.09 -27.51
C ILE A 134 -10.85 2.98 -28.55
N PRO A 135 -10.78 2.04 -29.51
CA PRO A 135 -11.84 1.83 -30.48
C PRO A 135 -13.19 1.50 -29.82
N ASP A 136 -14.27 1.89 -30.48
CA ASP A 136 -15.58 1.40 -30.12
C ASP A 136 -15.63 -0.10 -30.36
N ASN A 137 -15.82 -0.87 -29.27
CA ASN A 137 -15.76 -2.32 -29.34
C ASN A 137 -17.19 -2.89 -29.14
N PRO A 138 -17.66 -3.80 -30.01
CA PRO A 138 -18.91 -4.51 -29.80
C PRO A 138 -18.84 -5.52 -28.65
N GLU A 139 -17.63 -5.91 -28.22
CA GLU A 139 -17.40 -6.80 -27.10
C GLU A 139 -17.81 -6.17 -25.77
N PRO A 140 -18.16 -6.97 -24.75
CA PRO A 140 -18.42 -6.43 -23.44
C PRO A 140 -17.13 -5.80 -22.87
N VAL A 141 -17.25 -4.56 -22.42
CA VAL A 141 -16.12 -3.80 -21.85
C VAL A 141 -16.24 -3.75 -20.33
N ALA A 142 -15.16 -4.02 -19.64
CA ALA A 142 -15.04 -3.82 -18.20
C ALA A 142 -14.02 -2.70 -17.92
N MET A 143 -14.27 -1.86 -16.92
CA MET A 143 -13.30 -0.89 -16.45
C MET A 143 -12.95 -1.18 -14.99
N ILE A 144 -11.66 -1.27 -14.73
CA ILE A 144 -11.04 -1.58 -13.43
C ILE A 144 -9.93 -0.55 -13.21
N ASN A 145 -9.65 -0.19 -11.97
CA ASN A 145 -8.66 0.84 -11.70
C ASN A 145 -7.63 0.43 -10.63
N GLN A 146 -6.47 1.06 -10.70
CA GLN A 146 -5.44 1.01 -9.66
C GLN A 146 -6.01 1.54 -8.34
N THR A 147 -5.70 0.87 -7.23
CA THR A 147 -6.30 1.16 -5.93
C THR A 147 -5.90 2.51 -5.34
N THR A 148 -4.83 3.12 -5.84
CA THR A 148 -4.23 4.35 -5.30
C THR A 148 -4.39 5.59 -6.19
N LEU A 149 -5.26 5.56 -7.19
CA LEU A 149 -5.58 6.74 -8.01
C LEU A 149 -6.22 7.86 -7.20
N SER A 150 -6.12 9.08 -7.72
CA SER A 150 -6.87 10.18 -7.15
C SER A 150 -8.36 10.07 -7.49
N LEU A 151 -9.22 10.52 -6.55
CA LEU A 151 -10.66 10.57 -6.74
C LEU A 151 -11.04 11.39 -7.99
N ASP A 152 -10.31 12.48 -8.23
CA ASP A 152 -10.61 13.39 -9.32
C ASP A 152 -10.18 12.83 -10.68
N GLU A 153 -9.01 12.18 -10.76
CA GLU A 153 -8.55 11.50 -11.98
C GLU A 153 -9.51 10.36 -12.33
N TRP A 154 -9.90 9.57 -11.35
CA TRP A 154 -10.86 8.48 -11.54
C TRP A 154 -12.22 8.99 -12.00
N ALA A 155 -12.76 10.05 -11.38
CA ALA A 155 -14.09 10.58 -11.71
C ALA A 155 -14.21 11.04 -13.17
N GLY A 156 -13.21 11.77 -13.70
CA GLY A 156 -13.19 12.24 -15.08
C GLY A 156 -13.16 11.09 -16.09
N ILE A 157 -12.25 10.14 -15.89
CA ILE A 157 -12.12 8.97 -16.76
C ILE A 157 -13.40 8.12 -16.73
N ARG A 158 -13.97 7.91 -15.54
CA ARG A 158 -15.20 7.15 -15.35
C ARG A 158 -16.37 7.77 -16.12
N GLU A 159 -16.62 9.06 -15.96
CA GLU A 159 -17.70 9.76 -16.63
C GLU A 159 -17.58 9.68 -18.17
N LEU A 160 -16.37 9.81 -18.67
CA LEU A 160 -16.10 9.67 -20.10
C LEU A 160 -16.34 8.23 -20.59
N ALA A 161 -15.90 7.23 -19.83
CA ALA A 161 -16.07 5.82 -20.16
C ALA A 161 -17.55 5.39 -20.18
N GLU A 162 -18.33 5.83 -19.18
CA GLU A 162 -19.78 5.58 -19.13
C GLU A 162 -20.52 6.16 -20.35
N ARG A 163 -20.07 7.30 -20.87
CA ARG A 163 -20.62 7.89 -22.11
C ARG A 163 -20.20 7.13 -23.36
N LYS A 164 -18.94 6.63 -23.39
CA LYS A 164 -18.39 5.96 -24.57
C LYS A 164 -18.87 4.52 -24.70
N PHE A 165 -19.02 3.80 -23.59
CA PHE A 165 -19.38 2.39 -23.55
C PHE A 165 -20.73 2.18 -22.83
N PRO A 166 -21.87 2.12 -23.54
CA PRO A 166 -23.19 2.05 -22.90
C PRO A 166 -23.42 0.83 -22.02
N ASN A 167 -22.69 -0.29 -22.27
CA ASN A 167 -22.77 -1.52 -21.52
C ASN A 167 -21.50 -1.75 -20.66
N LEU A 168 -20.85 -0.65 -20.23
CA LEU A 168 -19.64 -0.73 -19.42
C LEU A 168 -19.92 -1.44 -18.11
N TRP A 169 -19.14 -2.50 -17.84
CA TRP A 169 -19.13 -3.11 -16.52
C TRP A 169 -18.11 -2.43 -15.62
N MET A 170 -18.50 -2.12 -14.41
CA MET A 170 -17.64 -1.69 -13.32
C MET A 170 -18.03 -2.42 -12.04
N ALA A 171 -17.09 -2.56 -11.11
CA ALA A 171 -17.39 -3.10 -9.80
C ALA A 171 -18.42 -2.22 -9.07
N SER A 172 -19.36 -2.86 -8.35
CA SER A 172 -20.40 -2.14 -7.59
C SER A 172 -19.85 -1.25 -6.47
N ARG A 173 -18.69 -1.62 -5.93
CA ARG A 173 -17.88 -0.78 -5.03
C ARG A 173 -16.63 -0.38 -5.76
N SER A 174 -16.22 0.87 -5.59
CA SER A 174 -14.97 1.39 -6.15
C SER A 174 -13.79 0.47 -5.82
N ASP A 175 -12.88 0.30 -6.76
CA ASP A 175 -11.61 -0.39 -6.53
C ASP A 175 -10.60 0.52 -5.81
N LEU A 176 -10.90 1.82 -5.66
CA LEU A 176 -10.07 2.74 -4.89
C LEU A 176 -9.97 2.31 -3.42
N CYS A 177 -8.76 2.33 -2.91
CA CYS A 177 -8.47 2.03 -1.51
C CYS A 177 -9.12 3.06 -0.58
N PHE A 178 -9.87 2.62 0.43
CA PHE A 178 -10.47 3.52 1.43
C PHE A 178 -9.40 4.38 2.13
N ALA A 179 -8.22 3.82 2.44
CA ALA A 179 -7.12 4.57 3.01
C ALA A 179 -6.61 5.70 2.08
N THR A 180 -6.79 5.56 0.76
CA THR A 180 -6.49 6.60 -0.23
C THR A 180 -7.62 7.63 -0.31
N THR A 181 -8.87 7.17 -0.44
CA THR A 181 -10.03 8.06 -0.62
C THR A 181 -10.32 8.90 0.61
N ASN A 182 -10.26 8.30 1.81
CA ASN A 182 -10.54 9.02 3.06
C ASN A 182 -9.52 10.13 3.31
N ARG A 183 -8.23 9.88 3.04
CA ARG A 183 -7.20 10.91 3.14
C ARG A 183 -7.36 12.03 2.14
N GLN A 184 -7.79 11.73 0.92
CA GLN A 184 -8.09 12.77 -0.08
C GLN A 184 -9.29 13.61 0.32
N LEU A 185 -10.34 13.01 0.89
CA LEU A 185 -11.49 13.74 1.43
C LEU A 185 -11.07 14.63 2.60
N ALA A 186 -10.26 14.11 3.54
CA ALA A 186 -9.75 14.91 4.66
C ALA A 186 -8.90 16.10 4.19
N ILE A 187 -8.08 15.95 3.13
CA ILE A 187 -7.34 17.09 2.55
C ILE A 187 -8.26 18.18 2.03
N ARG A 188 -9.39 17.84 1.42
CA ARG A 188 -10.34 18.86 0.96
C ARG A 188 -10.83 19.73 2.10
N GLU A 189 -11.14 19.12 3.26
CA GLU A 189 -11.50 19.87 4.47
C GLU A 189 -10.31 20.66 5.02
N ILE A 190 -9.13 20.06 5.11
CA ILE A 190 -7.90 20.71 5.59
C ILE A 190 -7.59 21.97 4.78
N THR A 191 -7.74 21.95 3.46
CA THR A 191 -7.43 23.09 2.60
C THR A 191 -8.41 24.26 2.74
N THR A 192 -9.57 24.05 3.37
CA THR A 192 -10.47 25.16 3.74
C THR A 192 -9.98 25.94 4.97
N LEU A 193 -9.10 25.33 5.77
CA LEU A 193 -8.60 25.87 7.04
C LEU A 193 -7.14 26.33 6.94
N ALA A 194 -6.35 25.71 6.08
CA ALA A 194 -4.90 25.86 6.03
C ALA A 194 -4.40 26.24 4.63
N ASP A 195 -3.67 27.34 4.53
CA ASP A 195 -2.98 27.75 3.29
C ASP A 195 -1.72 26.91 2.97
N THR A 196 -1.14 26.30 3.99
CA THR A 196 0.06 25.45 3.87
C THR A 196 -0.31 24.01 4.23
N VAL A 197 0.04 23.06 3.36
CA VAL A 197 -0.16 21.64 3.60
C VAL A 197 1.16 20.89 3.52
N VAL A 198 1.43 20.08 4.53
CA VAL A 198 2.55 19.13 4.58
C VAL A 198 2.03 17.73 4.28
N VAL A 199 2.58 17.11 3.25
CA VAL A 199 2.27 15.73 2.84
C VAL A 199 3.46 14.85 3.16
N ILE A 200 3.31 13.94 4.12
CA ILE A 200 4.38 13.06 4.58
C ILE A 200 4.36 11.78 3.74
N GLY A 201 5.45 11.50 3.04
CA GLY A 201 5.63 10.28 2.25
C GLY A 201 6.48 10.48 1.00
N SER A 202 6.81 9.36 0.36
CA SER A 202 7.80 9.29 -0.70
C SER A 202 7.25 9.68 -2.07
N ALA A 203 8.14 10.14 -2.94
CA ALA A 203 7.82 10.58 -4.31
C ALA A 203 7.33 9.43 -5.21
N ASN A 204 7.79 8.21 -4.95
CA ASN A 204 7.38 7.01 -5.67
C ASN A 204 6.08 6.38 -5.13
N SER A 205 5.46 6.98 -4.10
CA SER A 205 4.14 6.55 -3.61
C SER A 205 3.02 7.23 -4.38
N SER A 206 2.29 6.47 -5.19
CA SER A 206 1.13 6.96 -5.94
C SER A 206 0.12 7.65 -5.03
N ASN A 207 -0.22 7.06 -3.87
CA ASN A 207 -1.10 7.68 -2.89
C ASN A 207 -0.55 9.02 -2.38
N THR A 208 0.74 9.10 -2.03
CA THR A 208 1.35 10.36 -1.55
C THR A 208 1.32 11.46 -2.62
N VAL A 209 1.59 11.11 -3.87
CA VAL A 209 1.51 12.04 -5.01
C VAL A 209 0.07 12.49 -5.25
N ALA A 210 -0.91 11.59 -5.13
CA ALA A 210 -2.33 11.92 -5.22
C ALA A 210 -2.75 12.93 -4.13
N LEU A 211 -2.28 12.75 -2.88
CA LEU A 211 -2.55 13.69 -1.79
C LEU A 211 -1.94 15.08 -2.05
N GLU A 212 -0.71 15.14 -2.57
CA GLU A 212 -0.06 16.41 -2.96
C GLU A 212 -0.86 17.13 -4.05
N LYS A 213 -1.26 16.42 -5.12
CA LYS A 213 -2.08 16.96 -6.21
C LYS A 213 -3.43 17.46 -5.69
N THR A 214 -4.08 16.68 -4.81
CA THR A 214 -5.36 17.06 -4.20
C THR A 214 -5.21 18.34 -3.37
N ALA A 215 -4.18 18.45 -2.53
CA ALA A 215 -3.95 19.66 -1.74
C ALA A 215 -3.79 20.91 -2.62
N ARG A 216 -3.01 20.82 -3.70
CA ARG A 216 -2.83 21.92 -4.66
C ARG A 216 -4.13 22.28 -5.38
N ARG A 217 -4.89 21.28 -5.83
CA ARG A 217 -6.16 21.46 -6.56
C ARG A 217 -7.21 22.15 -5.72
N TYR A 218 -7.28 21.82 -4.42
CA TYR A 218 -8.28 22.37 -3.50
C TYR A 218 -7.84 23.64 -2.77
N GLY A 219 -6.77 24.31 -3.24
CA GLY A 219 -6.47 25.68 -2.91
C GLY A 219 -5.34 25.90 -1.91
N ALA A 220 -4.60 24.84 -1.51
CA ALA A 220 -3.41 25.05 -0.70
C ALA A 220 -2.38 25.88 -1.46
N ARG A 221 -1.96 27.02 -0.90
CA ARG A 221 -1.01 27.94 -1.53
C ARG A 221 0.41 27.38 -1.52
N LYS A 222 0.75 26.64 -0.45
CA LYS A 222 2.05 26.00 -0.28
C LYS A 222 1.83 24.52 0.05
N VAL A 223 2.46 23.64 -0.70
CA VAL A 223 2.42 22.20 -0.44
C VAL A 223 3.85 21.67 -0.39
N TYR A 224 4.20 21.07 0.74
CA TYR A 224 5.50 20.44 0.98
C TYR A 224 5.32 18.95 1.09
N ARG A 225 5.87 18.17 0.15
CA ARG A 225 6.00 16.73 0.28
C ARG A 225 7.36 16.41 0.87
N ILE A 226 7.38 15.66 1.97
CA ILE A 226 8.59 15.37 2.73
C ILE A 226 8.66 13.91 3.15
N ASN A 227 9.87 13.37 3.23
CA ASN A 227 10.13 12.07 3.86
C ASN A 227 10.61 12.22 5.31
N HIS A 228 11.18 13.36 5.68
CA HIS A 228 11.74 13.58 7.01
C HIS A 228 11.44 15.00 7.52
N PRO A 229 11.24 15.19 8.84
CA PRO A 229 10.98 16.52 9.42
C PRO A 229 12.03 17.58 9.10
N SER A 230 13.29 17.20 8.86
CA SER A 230 14.37 18.11 8.49
C SER A 230 14.20 18.77 7.13
N GLU A 231 13.34 18.22 6.26
CA GLU A 231 13.03 18.78 4.94
C GLU A 231 12.04 19.97 5.02
N LEU A 232 11.43 20.19 6.19
CA LEU A 232 10.54 21.32 6.39
C LEU A 232 11.30 22.63 6.42
N PRO A 233 10.81 23.68 5.70
CA PRO A 233 11.31 25.03 5.85
C PRO A 233 11.21 25.51 7.30
N SER A 234 12.13 26.39 7.70
CA SER A 234 12.16 26.96 9.05
C SER A 234 11.14 28.09 9.27
N ASP A 235 10.58 28.63 8.19
CA ASP A 235 9.73 29.82 8.17
C ASP A 235 8.23 29.51 7.93
N ILE A 236 7.79 28.30 8.27
CA ILE A 236 6.37 27.93 8.18
C ILE A 236 5.61 28.67 9.30
N ASN A 237 4.59 29.42 8.89
CA ASN A 237 3.73 30.20 9.79
C ASN A 237 2.24 29.99 9.44
N GLY A 238 1.37 30.33 10.39
CA GLY A 238 -0.07 30.23 10.22
C GLY A 238 -0.61 28.82 10.52
N ILE A 239 -1.78 28.51 9.97
CA ILE A 239 -2.39 27.19 10.12
C ILE A 239 -1.75 26.26 9.10
N VAL A 240 -1.27 25.12 9.56
CA VAL A 240 -0.61 24.10 8.74
C VAL A 240 -1.43 22.83 8.74
N GLY A 241 -1.91 22.42 7.59
CA GLY A 241 -2.50 21.12 7.40
C GLY A 241 -1.42 20.04 7.29
N ILE A 242 -1.63 18.90 7.95
CA ILE A 242 -0.73 17.75 7.86
C ILE A 242 -1.51 16.55 7.38
N THR A 243 -0.98 15.84 6.41
CA THR A 243 -1.47 14.53 5.99
C THR A 243 -0.30 13.61 5.69
N ALA A 244 -0.56 12.31 5.64
CA ALA A 244 0.46 11.31 5.38
C ALA A 244 -0.03 10.25 4.40
N GLY A 245 0.86 9.75 3.56
CA GLY A 245 0.59 8.57 2.75
C GLY A 245 0.24 7.36 3.64
N ALA A 246 -0.58 6.44 3.12
CA ALA A 246 -1.04 5.26 3.86
C ALA A 246 0.11 4.35 4.37
N SER A 247 1.30 4.47 3.77
CA SER A 247 2.53 3.76 4.17
C SER A 247 3.42 4.54 5.12
N ALA A 248 3.08 5.79 5.46
CA ALA A 248 3.88 6.60 6.38
C ALA A 248 3.66 6.13 7.83
N PRO A 249 4.74 5.92 8.59
CA PRO A 249 4.64 5.49 9.97
C PRO A 249 4.18 6.65 10.87
N GLU A 250 3.41 6.33 11.91
CA GLU A 250 2.82 7.32 12.82
C GLU A 250 3.88 8.14 13.58
N ASP A 251 4.99 7.51 13.97
CA ASP A 251 6.11 8.19 14.64
C ASP A 251 6.73 9.30 13.78
N LEU A 252 6.68 9.14 12.45
CA LEU A 252 7.12 10.19 11.51
C LEU A 252 6.14 11.36 11.47
N VAL A 253 4.83 11.08 11.51
CA VAL A 253 3.80 12.13 11.60
C VAL A 253 3.99 12.93 12.89
N GLN A 254 4.16 12.24 14.02
CA GLN A 254 4.41 12.88 15.30
C GLN A 254 5.71 13.69 15.31
N ALA A 255 6.77 13.20 14.67
CA ALA A 255 8.02 13.95 14.55
C ALA A 255 7.85 15.24 13.73
N VAL A 256 7.01 15.25 12.69
CA VAL A 256 6.65 16.44 11.92
C VAL A 256 5.87 17.43 12.79
N VAL A 257 4.85 16.95 13.53
CA VAL A 257 4.08 17.79 14.48
C VAL A 257 5.02 18.45 15.49
N ASN A 258 5.91 17.66 16.11
CA ASN A 258 6.88 18.16 17.09
C ASN A 258 7.83 19.22 16.48
N ARG A 259 8.26 19.02 15.23
CA ARG A 259 9.13 19.99 14.52
C ARG A 259 8.42 21.29 14.21
N LEU A 260 7.13 21.26 13.91
CA LEU A 260 6.30 22.45 13.68
C LEU A 260 5.96 23.19 15.00
N ASN A 261 6.00 22.49 16.12
CA ASN A 261 5.76 23.04 17.47
C ASN A 261 4.51 23.94 17.54
N PRO A 262 3.30 23.40 17.30
CA PRO A 262 2.07 24.18 17.18
C PRO A 262 1.69 24.85 18.50
N LYS A 263 1.63 26.18 18.52
CA LYS A 263 1.33 26.97 19.74
C LYS A 263 -0.14 26.89 20.14
N ALA A 264 -1.03 26.72 19.17
CA ALA A 264 -2.49 26.65 19.40
C ALA A 264 -3.01 25.20 19.54
N GLY A 265 -2.11 24.23 19.58
CA GLY A 265 -2.47 22.82 19.64
C GLY A 265 -2.67 22.20 18.26
N VAL A 266 -3.19 20.96 18.26
CA VAL A 266 -3.47 20.14 17.06
C VAL A 266 -4.94 19.78 17.06
N GLN A 267 -5.58 19.90 15.90
CA GLN A 267 -6.93 19.41 15.66
C GLN A 267 -6.86 18.27 14.66
N GLU A 268 -7.44 17.13 15.00
CA GLU A 268 -7.61 16.02 14.08
C GLU A 268 -8.87 16.22 13.23
N ILE A 269 -8.74 15.99 11.92
CA ILE A 269 -9.84 16.04 10.96
C ILE A 269 -10.09 14.64 10.45
N CYS A 270 -11.18 14.04 10.91
CA CYS A 270 -11.66 12.74 10.48
C CYS A 270 -12.97 12.92 9.71
N VAL A 271 -12.97 12.53 8.44
CA VAL A 271 -14.15 12.64 7.55
C VAL A 271 -14.93 11.34 7.50
N THR A 272 -14.26 10.22 7.77
CA THR A 272 -14.84 8.88 7.69
C THR A 272 -14.19 8.00 8.75
N ASP A 273 -14.99 7.24 9.48
CA ASP A 273 -14.48 6.22 10.41
C ASP A 273 -13.88 5.06 9.61
N GLU A 274 -12.64 4.70 9.93
CA GLU A 274 -11.94 3.54 9.35
C GLU A 274 -11.86 2.42 10.41
N ASP A 275 -12.63 1.35 10.24
CA ASP A 275 -12.53 0.13 11.06
C ASP A 275 -12.13 -1.10 10.21
N GLU A 276 -11.30 -0.87 9.20
CA GLU A 276 -10.86 -1.93 8.30
C GLU A 276 -9.59 -2.60 8.83
N TYR A 277 -9.66 -3.90 8.99
CA TYR A 277 -8.54 -4.72 9.41
C TYR A 277 -8.22 -5.80 8.37
N PHE A 278 -6.98 -5.86 7.95
CA PHE A 278 -6.46 -6.92 7.10
C PHE A 278 -5.50 -7.80 7.91
N PRO A 279 -5.88 -9.06 8.16
CA PRO A 279 -5.02 -9.99 8.89
C PRO A 279 -3.74 -10.29 8.11
N PRO A 280 -2.68 -10.74 8.79
CA PRO A 280 -1.46 -11.22 8.13
C PRO A 280 -1.76 -12.30 7.06
N PRO A 281 -0.89 -12.43 6.04
CA PRO A 281 -1.04 -13.45 5.00
C PRO A 281 -1.21 -14.88 5.57
N PRO A 282 -1.96 -15.77 4.89
CA PRO A 282 -2.21 -17.13 5.37
C PRO A 282 -0.92 -17.89 5.69
N GLU A 283 0.08 -17.82 4.83
CA GLU A 283 1.38 -18.51 4.97
C GLU A 283 2.08 -18.09 6.26
N LEU A 284 2.06 -16.81 6.57
CA LEU A 284 2.64 -16.28 7.81
C LEU A 284 1.85 -16.72 9.04
N ARG A 285 0.51 -16.71 8.96
CA ARG A 285 -0.33 -17.17 10.07
C ARG A 285 -0.12 -18.65 10.38
N GLU A 286 0.00 -19.49 9.35
CA GLU A 286 0.29 -20.92 9.49
C GLU A 286 1.67 -21.14 10.11
N LEU A 287 2.70 -20.42 9.65
CA LEU A 287 4.03 -20.46 10.21
C LEU A 287 4.05 -20.10 11.70
N LEU A 288 3.44 -18.97 12.07
CA LEU A 288 3.41 -18.50 13.45
C LEU A 288 2.63 -19.46 14.37
N ARG A 289 1.55 -20.08 13.90
CA ARG A 289 0.84 -21.11 14.63
C ARG A 289 1.69 -22.37 14.85
N ALA A 290 2.41 -22.80 13.83
CA ALA A 290 3.31 -23.95 13.93
C ALA A 290 4.44 -23.70 14.95
N ILE A 291 5.02 -22.49 14.94
CA ILE A 291 6.04 -22.08 15.93
C ILE A 291 5.45 -22.08 17.34
N SER A 292 4.27 -21.48 17.54
CA SER A 292 3.61 -21.44 18.84
C SER A 292 3.30 -22.85 19.38
N ALA A 293 2.85 -23.76 18.52
CA ALA A 293 2.61 -25.14 18.87
C ALA A 293 3.90 -25.88 19.27
N LEU A 294 5.00 -25.63 18.55
CA LEU A 294 6.32 -26.22 18.87
C LEU A 294 6.83 -25.71 20.23
N VAL A 295 6.72 -24.43 20.49
CA VAL A 295 7.10 -23.81 21.78
C VAL A 295 6.26 -24.41 22.92
N ALA A 296 4.96 -24.52 22.76
CA ALA A 296 4.07 -25.12 23.77
C ALA A 296 4.45 -26.57 24.08
N LEU A 297 4.74 -27.37 23.06
CA LEU A 297 5.21 -28.77 23.23
C LEU A 297 6.55 -28.84 23.95
N THR A 298 7.49 -27.92 23.63
CA THR A 298 8.84 -27.92 24.22
C THR A 298 8.80 -27.54 25.70
N PHE A 299 7.97 -26.59 26.09
CA PHE A 299 7.92 -26.09 27.46
C PHE A 299 6.77 -26.70 28.28
N LEU A 300 6.04 -27.71 27.75
CA LEU A 300 4.90 -28.36 28.39
C LEU A 300 3.85 -27.35 28.89
N THR A 301 3.78 -26.19 28.24
CA THR A 301 2.77 -25.18 28.53
C THR A 301 1.47 -25.53 27.80
N PRO A 302 0.29 -25.31 28.39
CA PRO A 302 -0.96 -25.41 27.64
C PRO A 302 -0.84 -24.56 26.39
N ILE A 303 -1.29 -25.08 25.24
CA ILE A 303 -1.46 -24.26 24.05
C ILE A 303 -2.54 -23.25 24.43
N GLY A 304 -2.12 -22.08 24.92
CA GLY A 304 -3.01 -21.00 25.28
C GLY A 304 -3.72 -20.50 24.03
N SER A 305 -4.88 -19.89 24.20
CA SER A 305 -5.58 -19.16 23.16
C SER A 305 -4.77 -17.97 22.64
N ASP A 306 -3.71 -17.58 23.31
CA ASP A 306 -2.92 -16.37 23.04
C ASP A 306 -1.89 -16.64 21.93
N SER A 307 -2.34 -16.48 20.70
CA SER A 307 -1.46 -16.42 19.53
C SER A 307 -0.73 -15.07 19.53
N PRO A 308 0.54 -15.01 19.10
CA PRO A 308 1.22 -13.73 18.85
C PRO A 308 0.46 -12.78 17.88
N LEU A 309 -0.59 -13.30 17.24
CA LEU A 309 -1.47 -12.55 16.33
C LEU A 309 -2.75 -12.05 16.99
N ASP A 310 -3.04 -12.42 18.24
CA ASP A 310 -4.31 -12.06 18.88
C ASP A 310 -4.42 -10.53 19.09
N ASP A 311 -3.30 -9.88 19.35
CA ASP A 311 -3.18 -8.43 19.49
C ASP A 311 -2.87 -7.69 18.17
N ASP A 312 -2.77 -8.41 17.03
CA ASP A 312 -2.36 -7.79 15.77
C ASP A 312 -3.31 -6.67 15.32
N ARG A 313 -4.60 -6.78 15.61
CA ARG A 313 -5.58 -5.73 15.27
C ARG A 313 -5.35 -4.43 16.06
N SER A 314 -5.01 -4.53 17.33
CA SER A 314 -4.84 -3.39 18.25
C SER A 314 -3.46 -2.73 18.19
N THR A 315 -2.44 -3.44 17.68
CA THR A 315 -1.06 -2.93 17.60
C THR A 315 -0.81 -2.24 16.28
N SER A 316 -0.23 -1.03 16.29
CA SER A 316 0.12 -0.34 15.04
C SER A 316 1.32 -1.00 14.34
N ALA A 317 1.43 -0.77 13.01
CA ALA A 317 2.59 -1.25 12.25
C ALA A 317 3.90 -0.57 12.71
N SER A 318 3.82 0.69 13.17
CA SER A 318 4.96 1.43 13.71
C SER A 318 5.43 0.85 15.03
N ASP A 319 4.49 0.53 15.94
CA ASP A 319 4.84 -0.06 17.24
C ASP A 319 5.48 -1.43 17.05
N THR A 320 4.86 -2.28 16.22
CA THR A 320 5.41 -3.60 15.89
C THR A 320 6.85 -3.52 15.35
N LEU A 321 7.15 -2.55 14.49
CA LEU A 321 8.48 -2.35 13.93
C LEU A 321 9.46 -1.72 14.94
N ASN A 322 8.99 -0.82 15.80
CA ASN A 322 9.83 -0.15 16.80
C ASN A 322 10.25 -1.12 17.92
N ASP A 323 9.39 -2.06 18.30
CA ASP A 323 9.73 -3.10 19.29
C ASP A 323 10.94 -3.94 18.88
N LEU A 324 11.17 -4.16 17.58
CA LEU A 324 12.37 -4.84 17.10
C LEU A 324 13.66 -4.04 17.38
N ARG A 325 13.58 -2.72 17.30
CA ARG A 325 14.76 -1.84 17.52
C ARG A 325 15.19 -1.87 18.98
N THR A 326 14.25 -1.97 19.92
CA THR A 326 14.56 -2.07 21.35
C THR A 326 15.13 -3.44 21.72
N ALA A 327 14.65 -4.53 21.10
CA ALA A 327 15.19 -5.88 21.31
C ALA A 327 16.63 -6.03 20.80
N SER A 328 16.98 -5.42 19.67
CA SER A 328 18.36 -5.45 19.11
C SER A 328 19.39 -4.67 19.93
N THR A 329 18.96 -3.85 20.89
CA THR A 329 19.85 -3.08 21.77
C THR A 329 20.19 -3.85 23.05
N ILE A 330 19.56 -5.01 23.27
CA ILE A 330 19.75 -5.86 24.48
C ILE A 330 20.69 -7.06 24.20
N LEU A 331 21.07 -7.30 22.94
CA LEU A 331 22.09 -8.28 22.52
C LEU A 331 23.38 -7.56 22.09
#